data_e0c2c89199622f705f6541c806fb53a9
#
_entry.id   e0c2c89199622f705f6541c806fb53a9
#
_cell.length_a   1.000
_cell.length_b   1.000
_cell.length_c   1.000
_cell.angle_alpha   90.00
_cell.angle_beta   90.00
_cell.angle_gamma   90.00
#
_symmetry.space_group_name_H-M   'P 1'
#
loop_
_entity.id
_entity.type
_entity.pdbx_description
1 polymer ?
#
loop_
_entity_poly.entity_id
_entity_poly.type
_entity_poly.pdbx_seq_one_letter_code
_entity_poly.pdbx_strand_id
1 'polypeptide(L)'
;MNNNIDHTDPAKNMNTERGNGGETHQCAGDDTKVLTTQQGVAIADNQNSLKAGSRGPTLLEDFVLREKINHFDHERIPERIVHARGSAAHGYFELTESLEEYTTAKVLTETGKQTPLFTRFSTVAGNKGSKDTPRDVRGFAVKMYTEEGNWDIVGNNMPIFFIQDAMKFPDLIHAVKPEPDRGFPQAASAHDT
;
A
#
# COMPACT_ATOMS: atom_id res chain seq x y z
N MET A 1 32.78 16.25 -8.06
CA MET A 1 32.23 14.97 -8.55
C MET A 1 30.97 15.30 -9.31
N ASN A 2 30.88 14.92 -10.57
CA ASN A 2 29.71 15.23 -11.37
C ASN A 2 28.52 14.39 -10.86
N ASN A 3 27.59 15.03 -10.19
CA ASN A 3 26.30 14.43 -9.88
C ASN A 3 25.50 14.33 -11.19
N ASN A 4 25.80 13.30 -11.95
CA ASN A 4 24.99 13.01 -13.12
C ASN A 4 23.67 12.41 -12.65
N ILE A 5 22.66 13.25 -12.52
CA ILE A 5 21.28 12.79 -12.46
C ILE A 5 21.03 12.06 -13.77
N ASP A 6 20.71 10.80 -13.70
CA ASP A 6 20.36 10.02 -14.88
C ASP A 6 18.95 10.42 -15.34
N HIS A 7 18.90 11.35 -16.27
CA HIS A 7 17.64 11.83 -16.84
C HIS A 7 16.97 10.83 -17.79
N THR A 8 17.61 9.70 -18.06
CA THR A 8 17.05 8.69 -18.97
C THR A 8 16.17 7.68 -18.23
N ASP A 9 16.32 7.58 -16.92
CA ASP A 9 15.54 6.67 -16.07
C ASP A 9 14.94 7.45 -14.90
N PRO A 10 13.68 7.91 -15.04
CA PRO A 10 13.00 8.64 -13.97
C PRO A 10 12.93 7.89 -12.66
N ALA A 11 12.83 6.57 -12.70
CA ALA A 11 12.77 5.76 -11.49
C ALA A 11 14.03 5.87 -10.64
N LYS A 12 15.18 6.00 -11.26
CA LYS A 12 16.43 6.22 -10.55
C LYS A 12 16.54 7.60 -9.92
N ASN A 13 15.79 8.56 -10.44
CA ASN A 13 15.77 9.92 -9.90
C ASN A 13 14.72 10.12 -8.81
N MET A 14 13.87 9.13 -8.59
CA MET A 14 12.82 9.15 -7.57
C MET A 14 13.29 8.43 -6.30
N ASN A 15 14.24 9.00 -5.64
CA ASN A 15 14.77 8.62 -4.33
C ASN A 15 14.91 7.12 -4.01
N THR A 16 15.10 6.30 -4.99
CA THR A 16 15.28 4.86 -4.75
C THR A 16 16.53 4.52 -3.94
N GLU A 17 17.55 5.33 -4.07
CA GLU A 17 18.77 5.14 -3.31
C GLU A 17 18.71 5.68 -1.89
N ARG A 18 17.67 6.46 -1.60
CA ARG A 18 17.46 7.10 -0.31
C ARG A 18 16.28 6.50 0.43
N GLY A 19 15.89 5.32 0.03
CA GLY A 19 14.67 4.76 0.47
C GLY A 19 13.57 5.69 0.07
N ASN A 20 12.53 5.59 0.13
CA ASN A 20 11.56 6.40 -0.34
C ASN A 20 11.45 7.64 0.38
N GLY A 21 10.48 8.23 0.19
CA GLY A 21 10.17 9.48 0.71
C GLY A 21 10.88 9.98 1.90
N GLY A 22 11.45 9.15 2.58
CA GLY A 22 12.07 9.52 3.80
C GLY A 22 13.32 10.26 3.62
N GLU A 23 13.84 10.24 2.50
CA GLU A 23 14.89 10.95 2.46
C GLU A 23 15.86 10.88 3.40
N THR A 24 15.75 10.09 4.03
CA THR A 24 16.59 9.67 4.68
C THR A 24 18.00 10.02 4.57
N HIS A 25 18.09 11.08 4.09
CA HIS A 25 19.10 11.95 4.25
C HIS A 25 19.86 11.78 5.50
N GLN A 26 19.22 11.35 6.49
CA GLN A 26 19.87 11.10 7.73
C GLN A 26 20.73 9.87 7.73
N CYS A 27 20.50 9.02 6.77
CA CYS A 27 21.16 7.73 6.70
C CYS A 27 22.28 7.66 5.68
N ALA A 28 23.11 8.66 5.61
CA ALA A 28 24.21 8.73 4.67
C ALA A 28 23.79 8.88 3.20
N GLY A 29 22.64 9.44 2.99
CA GLY A 29 22.23 9.86 1.66
C GLY A 29 23.15 10.94 1.10
N ASP A 30 23.13 11.11 -0.18
CA ASP A 30 23.81 12.19 -0.85
C ASP A 30 22.90 13.41 -0.89
N ASP A 31 23.11 14.37 0.00
CA ASP A 31 22.33 15.60 0.12
C ASP A 31 22.36 16.48 -1.14
N THR A 32 23.22 16.14 -2.10
CA THR A 32 23.27 16.84 -3.37
C THR A 32 22.31 16.26 -4.40
N LYS A 33 21.74 15.10 -4.15
CA LYS A 33 20.74 14.49 -5.03
C LYS A 33 19.41 15.17 -4.88
N VAL A 34 18.81 15.48 -6.00
CA VAL A 34 17.50 16.13 -6.09
C VAL A 34 16.46 15.11 -6.53
N LEU A 35 15.36 15.02 -5.80
CA LEU A 35 14.22 14.24 -6.22
C LEU A 35 13.55 14.92 -7.41
N THR A 36 13.12 14.15 -8.37
CA THR A 36 12.46 14.67 -9.57
C THR A 36 11.18 13.89 -9.89
N THR A 37 10.28 14.53 -10.63
CA THR A 37 9.19 13.86 -11.33
C THR A 37 9.75 13.00 -12.48
N GLN A 38 8.88 12.20 -13.09
CA GLN A 38 9.21 11.46 -14.33
C GLN A 38 9.63 12.37 -15.47
N GLN A 39 9.22 13.64 -15.47
CA GLN A 39 9.63 14.63 -16.46
C GLN A 39 10.92 15.38 -16.08
N GLY A 40 11.54 15.01 -14.98
CA GLY A 40 12.78 15.65 -14.52
C GLY A 40 12.58 16.97 -13.78
N VAL A 41 11.37 17.30 -13.37
CA VAL A 41 11.10 18.52 -12.58
C VAL A 41 11.48 18.26 -11.13
N ALA A 42 12.28 19.15 -10.53
CA ALA A 42 12.71 19.02 -9.14
C ALA A 42 11.53 19.05 -8.16
N ILE A 43 11.55 18.16 -7.19
CA ILE A 43 10.62 18.08 -6.08
C ILE A 43 11.37 18.50 -4.82
N ALA A 44 10.95 19.60 -4.20
CA ALA A 44 11.59 20.11 -2.99
C ALA A 44 11.24 19.29 -1.74
N ASP A 45 10.01 18.77 -1.68
CA ASP A 45 9.51 18.02 -0.54
C ASP A 45 8.47 17.01 -1.01
N ASN A 46 8.79 15.73 -0.94
CA ASN A 46 7.89 14.66 -1.38
C ASN A 46 6.85 14.25 -0.32
N GLN A 47 6.88 14.87 0.85
CA GLN A 47 5.85 14.70 1.89
C GLN A 47 4.78 15.81 1.82
N ASN A 48 5.03 16.87 1.08
CA ASN A 48 4.11 17.99 0.94
C ASN A 48 3.12 17.74 -0.19
N SER A 49 1.92 17.35 0.17
CA SER A 49 0.85 16.97 -0.76
C SER A 49 -0.43 17.75 -0.49
N LEU A 50 -1.22 17.95 -1.52
CA LEU A 50 -2.53 18.60 -1.42
C LEU A 50 -3.48 17.72 -0.58
N LYS A 51 -4.13 18.35 0.39
CA LYS A 51 -5.12 17.70 1.26
C LYS A 51 -6.41 18.51 1.33
N ALA A 52 -7.51 17.83 1.57
CA ALA A 52 -8.79 18.46 1.85
C ALA A 52 -8.82 18.97 3.31
N GLY A 53 -8.09 20.04 3.60
CA GLY A 53 -7.88 20.57 4.94
C GLY A 53 -6.70 19.89 5.66
N SER A 54 -6.32 20.43 6.82
CA SER A 54 -5.10 20.01 7.54
C SER A 54 -5.12 18.55 8.02
N ARG A 55 -6.28 17.97 8.20
CA ARG A 55 -6.48 16.57 8.63
C ARG A 55 -7.30 15.74 7.63
N GLY A 56 -7.58 16.30 6.47
CA GLY A 56 -8.34 15.63 5.44
C GLY A 56 -7.51 14.66 4.59
N PRO A 57 -8.17 13.93 3.70
CA PRO A 57 -7.48 13.02 2.79
C PRO A 57 -6.58 13.75 1.81
N THR A 58 -5.54 13.07 1.36
CA THR A 58 -4.71 13.52 0.24
C THR A 58 -5.52 13.45 -1.05
N LEU A 59 -5.40 14.46 -1.89
CA LEU A 59 -6.15 14.57 -3.13
C LEU A 59 -5.40 13.90 -4.29
N LEU A 60 -6.12 13.22 -5.16
CA LEU A 60 -5.55 12.61 -6.37
C LEU A 60 -5.08 13.65 -7.41
N GLU A 61 -5.51 14.89 -7.28
CA GLU A 61 -4.98 16.00 -8.07
C GLU A 61 -3.52 16.31 -7.77
N ASP A 62 -3.04 15.90 -6.60
CA ASP A 62 -1.65 16.12 -6.23
C ASP A 62 -0.72 15.25 -7.07
N PHE A 63 0.18 15.91 -7.79
CA PHE A 63 1.06 15.18 -8.68
C PHE A 63 2.17 14.43 -7.93
N VAL A 64 2.61 14.90 -6.77
CA VAL A 64 3.65 14.23 -5.96
C VAL A 64 3.17 12.85 -5.51
N LEU A 65 1.94 12.75 -4.99
CA LEU A 65 1.37 11.45 -4.63
C LEU A 65 1.27 10.52 -5.84
N ARG A 66 0.84 11.03 -6.98
CA ARG A 66 0.74 10.22 -8.21
C ARG A 66 2.10 9.75 -8.70
N GLU A 67 3.12 10.59 -8.64
CA GLU A 67 4.50 10.21 -8.99
C GLU A 67 5.00 9.07 -8.09
N LYS A 68 4.77 9.16 -6.79
CA LYS A 68 5.15 8.11 -5.83
C LYS A 68 4.47 6.77 -6.14
N ILE A 69 3.19 6.80 -6.48
CA ILE A 69 2.45 5.59 -6.85
C ILE A 69 2.95 5.02 -8.19
N ASN A 70 3.11 5.86 -9.19
CA ASN A 70 3.57 5.44 -10.51
C ASN A 70 4.98 4.86 -10.49
N HIS A 71 5.86 5.43 -9.67
CA HIS A 71 7.20 4.90 -9.51
C HIS A 71 7.18 3.42 -9.10
N PHE A 72 6.31 3.08 -8.16
CA PHE A 72 6.13 1.70 -7.76
C PHE A 72 5.70 0.78 -8.90
N ASP A 73 4.69 1.22 -9.64
CA ASP A 73 4.10 0.43 -10.71
C ASP A 73 5.08 0.21 -11.88
N HIS A 74 5.99 1.15 -12.09
CA HIS A 74 6.97 1.06 -13.17
C HIS A 74 8.27 0.33 -12.77
N GLU A 75 8.61 0.33 -11.49
CA GLU A 75 9.83 -0.28 -10.99
C GLU A 75 9.69 -1.80 -10.81
N ARG A 76 8.49 -2.28 -10.49
CA ARG A 76 8.28 -3.65 -10.06
C ARG A 76 7.47 -4.48 -11.05
N ILE A 77 7.70 -5.81 -11.03
CA ILE A 77 6.84 -6.75 -11.75
C ILE A 77 5.42 -6.62 -11.19
N PRO A 78 4.39 -6.49 -12.05
CA PRO A 78 3.02 -6.31 -11.59
C PRO A 78 2.54 -7.45 -10.67
N GLU A 79 2.28 -7.12 -9.44
CA GLU A 79 1.62 -7.94 -8.42
C GLU A 79 0.86 -6.98 -7.49
N ARG A 80 0.13 -7.50 -6.50
CA ARG A 80 -0.39 -6.61 -5.46
C ARG A 80 0.77 -5.95 -4.72
N ILE A 81 0.68 -4.65 -4.49
CA ILE A 81 1.71 -3.86 -3.79
C ILE A 81 1.97 -4.44 -2.39
N VAL A 82 0.92 -4.80 -1.69
CA VAL A 82 0.92 -5.64 -0.49
C VAL A 82 -0.12 -6.73 -0.67
N HIS A 83 -0.06 -7.78 0.14
CA HIS A 83 -0.97 -8.92 0.07
C HIS A 83 -0.83 -9.76 -1.22
N ALA A 84 0.33 -9.78 -1.85
CA ALA A 84 0.56 -10.55 -3.08
C ALA A 84 0.46 -12.06 -2.83
N ARG A 85 0.97 -12.54 -1.69
CA ARG A 85 0.83 -13.93 -1.26
C ARG A 85 -0.48 -14.14 -0.51
N GLY A 86 -1.31 -15.06 -0.95
CA GLY A 86 -2.57 -15.36 -0.28
C GLY A 86 -3.29 -16.56 -0.85
N SER A 87 -4.30 -17.01 -0.13
CA SER A 87 -5.20 -18.10 -0.49
C SER A 87 -6.65 -17.65 -0.29
N ALA A 88 -7.54 -18.22 -1.04
CA ALA A 88 -8.95 -17.82 -1.00
C ALA A 88 -9.89 -19.01 -1.07
N ALA A 89 -11.11 -18.80 -0.61
CA ALA A 89 -12.18 -19.79 -0.65
C ALA A 89 -13.53 -19.13 -0.93
N HIS A 90 -14.38 -19.86 -1.62
CA HIS A 90 -15.81 -19.54 -1.71
C HIS A 90 -16.56 -20.13 -0.52
N GLY A 91 -17.62 -19.46 -0.13
CA GLY A 91 -18.48 -19.91 0.93
C GLY A 91 -19.79 -19.12 0.95
N TYR A 92 -20.45 -19.13 2.09
CA TYR A 92 -21.63 -18.31 2.32
C TYR A 92 -21.58 -17.71 3.72
N PHE A 93 -22.24 -16.58 3.88
CA PHE A 93 -22.54 -15.96 5.16
C PHE A 93 -23.99 -16.23 5.51
N GLU A 94 -24.26 -16.61 6.72
CA GLU A 94 -25.60 -16.78 7.25
C GLU A 94 -25.72 -16.03 8.57
N LEU A 95 -26.64 -15.08 8.62
CA LEU A 95 -26.91 -14.29 9.81
C LEU A 95 -27.79 -15.12 10.77
N THR A 96 -27.34 -15.28 12.00
CA THR A 96 -28.07 -16.02 13.03
C THR A 96 -28.93 -15.12 13.88
N GLU A 97 -28.58 -13.85 14.01
CA GLU A 97 -29.31 -12.88 14.83
C GLU A 97 -29.40 -11.54 14.11
N SER A 98 -30.56 -10.94 14.01
CA SER A 98 -30.80 -9.69 13.30
C SER A 98 -30.11 -8.50 13.96
N LEU A 99 -29.53 -7.63 13.18
CA LEU A 99 -28.95 -6.35 13.59
C LEU A 99 -29.80 -5.16 13.12
N GLU A 100 -31.08 -5.33 12.86
CA GLU A 100 -31.96 -4.28 12.35
C GLU A 100 -32.04 -3.04 13.25
N GLU A 101 -31.74 -3.19 14.55
CA GLU A 101 -31.62 -2.07 15.48
C GLU A 101 -30.48 -1.10 15.11
N TYR A 102 -29.44 -1.59 14.44
CA TYR A 102 -28.21 -0.84 14.16
C TYR A 102 -28.04 -0.49 12.69
N THR A 103 -28.68 -1.23 11.78
CA THR A 103 -28.43 -1.08 10.34
C THR A 103 -29.65 -1.50 9.52
N THR A 104 -29.77 -0.89 8.33
CA THR A 104 -30.76 -1.26 7.32
C THR A 104 -30.21 -2.20 6.25
N ALA A 105 -28.93 -2.57 6.32
CA ALA A 105 -28.30 -3.46 5.35
C ALA A 105 -28.89 -4.86 5.44
N LYS A 106 -29.56 -5.33 4.40
CA LYS A 106 -30.29 -6.61 4.39
C LYS A 106 -29.44 -7.81 4.78
N VAL A 107 -28.17 -7.83 4.40
CA VAL A 107 -27.23 -8.88 4.75
C VAL A 107 -27.07 -9.05 6.26
N LEU A 108 -27.38 -8.02 7.04
CA LEU A 108 -27.32 -7.99 8.51
C LEU A 108 -28.68 -7.91 9.18
N THR A 109 -29.78 -7.99 8.45
CA THR A 109 -31.12 -7.94 9.03
C THR A 109 -31.95 -9.20 8.73
N GLU A 110 -31.64 -9.90 7.63
CA GLU A 110 -32.35 -11.10 7.21
C GLU A 110 -31.70 -12.37 7.79
N THR A 111 -32.24 -12.91 8.87
CA THR A 111 -31.71 -14.14 9.49
C THR A 111 -32.01 -15.39 8.64
N GLY A 112 -31.09 -16.35 8.69
CA GLY A 112 -31.22 -17.62 7.97
C GLY A 112 -31.00 -17.58 6.48
N LYS A 113 -30.78 -16.39 5.92
CA LYS A 113 -30.47 -16.23 4.51
C LYS A 113 -28.98 -16.49 4.27
N GLN A 114 -28.68 -17.35 3.31
CA GLN A 114 -27.32 -17.62 2.87
C GLN A 114 -26.91 -16.64 1.78
N THR A 115 -25.95 -15.78 2.10
CA THR A 115 -25.36 -14.83 1.15
C THR A 115 -24.03 -15.38 0.64
N PRO A 116 -23.87 -15.61 -0.69
CA PRO A 116 -22.58 -16.07 -1.21
C PRO A 116 -21.46 -15.12 -0.89
N LEU A 117 -20.29 -15.67 -0.57
CA LEU A 117 -19.12 -14.87 -0.30
C LEU A 117 -17.84 -15.47 -0.89
N PHE A 118 -16.84 -14.61 -1.01
CA PHE A 118 -15.48 -14.97 -1.33
C PHE A 118 -14.55 -14.38 -0.26
N THR A 119 -13.76 -15.23 0.37
CA THR A 119 -12.82 -14.81 1.42
C THR A 119 -11.39 -15.07 0.98
N ARG A 120 -10.51 -14.11 1.20
CA ARG A 120 -9.09 -14.23 0.93
C ARG A 120 -8.28 -13.88 2.16
N PHE A 121 -7.32 -14.74 2.49
CA PHE A 121 -6.32 -14.50 3.53
C PHE A 121 -4.96 -14.31 2.87
N SER A 122 -4.17 -13.38 3.41
CA SER A 122 -2.90 -13.00 2.78
C SER A 122 -1.85 -12.58 3.80
N THR A 123 -0.59 -12.67 3.41
CA THR A 123 0.51 -11.98 4.09
C THR A 123 0.63 -10.57 3.55
N VAL A 124 1.18 -9.62 4.32
CA VAL A 124 1.27 -8.21 3.89
C VAL A 124 2.51 -7.96 3.04
N ALA A 125 3.69 -8.23 3.55
CA ALA A 125 4.95 -7.92 2.87
C ALA A 125 5.39 -9.00 1.88
N GLY A 126 4.90 -10.22 2.00
CA GLY A 126 5.31 -11.35 1.15
C GLY A 126 4.99 -11.15 -0.33
N ASN A 127 5.98 -11.38 -1.19
CA ASN A 127 5.82 -11.37 -2.63
C ASN A 127 5.03 -12.60 -3.12
N LYS A 128 4.52 -12.53 -4.34
CA LYS A 128 3.89 -13.67 -5.01
C LYS A 128 4.85 -14.88 -4.99
N GLY A 129 4.36 -16.02 -4.54
CA GLY A 129 5.16 -17.24 -4.45
C GLY A 129 5.99 -17.39 -3.15
N SER A 130 6.01 -16.39 -2.29
CA SER A 130 6.67 -16.52 -0.97
C SER A 130 5.95 -17.51 -0.08
N LYS A 131 6.64 -17.96 0.99
CA LYS A 131 6.08 -18.88 1.98
C LYS A 131 5.16 -18.13 2.96
N ASP A 132 4.24 -18.86 3.59
CA ASP A 132 3.37 -18.31 4.66
C ASP A 132 4.07 -18.30 6.04
N THR A 133 5.21 -18.97 6.16
CA THR A 133 5.93 -19.16 7.41
C THR A 133 6.68 -17.94 7.95
N PRO A 134 7.17 -16.98 7.13
CA PRO A 134 7.79 -15.78 7.65
C PRO A 134 6.84 -15.00 8.56
N ARG A 135 7.40 -14.34 9.57
CA ARG A 135 6.63 -13.42 10.41
C ARG A 135 6.21 -12.22 9.57
N ASP A 136 4.93 -11.98 9.53
CA ASP A 136 4.32 -10.90 8.74
C ASP A 136 2.94 -10.59 9.32
N VAL A 137 2.43 -9.41 9.07
CA VAL A 137 1.03 -9.08 9.33
C VAL A 137 0.15 -9.94 8.41
N ARG A 138 -0.98 -10.40 8.94
CA ARG A 138 -1.96 -11.17 8.16
C ARG A 138 -3.13 -10.29 7.80
N GLY A 139 -3.48 -10.33 6.52
CA GLY A 139 -4.64 -9.64 6.01
C GLY A 139 -5.78 -10.59 5.68
N PHE A 140 -6.99 -10.07 5.68
CA PHE A 140 -8.16 -10.76 5.17
C PHE A 140 -9.04 -9.81 4.37
N ALA A 141 -9.77 -10.37 3.43
CA ALA A 141 -10.81 -9.67 2.70
C ALA A 141 -11.99 -10.62 2.52
N VAL A 142 -13.17 -10.18 2.90
CA VAL A 142 -14.44 -10.89 2.73
C VAL A 142 -15.32 -10.06 1.82
N LYS A 143 -15.67 -10.60 0.68
CA LYS A 143 -16.61 -10.00 -0.26
C LYS A 143 -17.92 -10.77 -0.22
N MET A 144 -19.00 -10.12 0.18
CA MET A 144 -20.36 -10.67 0.18
C MET A 144 -21.10 -10.19 -1.07
N TYR A 145 -21.70 -11.11 -1.80
CA TYR A 145 -22.46 -10.82 -3.01
C TYR A 145 -23.94 -10.70 -2.64
N THR A 146 -24.34 -9.50 -2.23
CA THR A 146 -25.69 -9.21 -1.80
C THR A 146 -26.58 -8.76 -2.98
N GLU A 147 -27.91 -8.79 -2.80
CA GLU A 147 -28.83 -8.26 -3.78
C GLU A 147 -28.71 -6.74 -3.99
N GLU A 148 -28.18 -6.05 -2.99
CA GLU A 148 -27.99 -4.60 -3.02
C GLU A 148 -26.63 -4.20 -3.60
N GLY A 149 -25.78 -5.18 -3.95
CA GLY A 149 -24.42 -4.99 -4.45
C GLY A 149 -23.40 -5.73 -3.60
N ASN A 150 -22.13 -5.53 -3.90
CA ASN A 150 -21.06 -6.14 -3.11
C ASN A 150 -20.88 -5.41 -1.79
N TRP A 151 -20.73 -6.18 -0.72
CA TRP A 151 -20.38 -5.66 0.59
C TRP A 151 -19.07 -6.28 1.06
N ASP A 152 -18.06 -5.44 1.30
CA ASP A 152 -16.70 -5.89 1.55
C ASP A 152 -16.26 -5.53 2.98
N ILE A 153 -15.58 -6.48 3.63
CA ILE A 153 -14.84 -6.25 4.87
C ILE A 153 -13.38 -6.55 4.57
N VAL A 154 -12.50 -5.58 4.85
CA VAL A 154 -11.06 -5.72 4.65
C VAL A 154 -10.35 -5.35 5.95
N GLY A 155 -9.40 -6.16 6.35
CA GLY A 155 -8.69 -5.92 7.59
C GLY A 155 -7.35 -6.64 7.70
N ASN A 156 -6.68 -6.34 8.80
CA ASN A 156 -5.45 -6.99 9.22
C ASN A 156 -5.59 -7.52 10.65
N ASN A 157 -4.72 -8.44 11.02
CA ASN A 157 -4.68 -9.03 12.36
C ASN A 157 -3.96 -8.10 13.37
N MET A 158 -4.25 -6.83 13.32
CA MET A 158 -3.72 -5.81 14.23
C MET A 158 -4.84 -4.82 14.59
N PRO A 159 -4.88 -4.29 15.80
CA PRO A 159 -5.98 -3.45 16.25
C PRO A 159 -6.05 -2.10 15.53
N ILE A 160 -4.93 -1.54 15.18
CA ILE A 160 -4.82 -0.24 14.49
C ILE A 160 -3.74 -0.35 13.43
N PHE A 161 -4.04 0.08 12.21
CA PHE A 161 -3.02 0.22 11.18
C PHE A 161 -2.20 1.48 11.45
N PHE A 162 -0.88 1.35 11.46
CA PHE A 162 0.03 2.43 11.90
C PHE A 162 0.20 3.55 10.86
N ILE A 163 -0.09 3.30 9.59
CA ILE A 163 -0.12 4.33 8.55
C ILE A 163 -1.54 4.89 8.44
N GLN A 164 -1.69 6.17 8.73
CA GLN A 164 -2.95 6.88 8.67
C GLN A 164 -3.03 7.86 7.50
N ASP A 165 -1.87 8.21 6.91
CA ASP A 165 -1.77 9.14 5.81
C ASP A 165 -1.36 8.41 4.52
N ALA A 166 -2.15 8.60 3.47
CA ALA A 166 -1.93 7.96 2.16
C ALA A 166 -0.55 8.29 1.56
N MET A 167 -0.01 9.47 1.85
CA MET A 167 1.33 9.87 1.39
C MET A 167 2.44 8.98 1.91
N LYS A 168 2.28 8.46 3.12
CA LYS A 168 3.28 7.60 3.77
C LYS A 168 3.18 6.14 3.37
N PHE A 169 2.10 5.74 2.73
CA PHE A 169 1.92 4.35 2.35
C PHE A 169 2.93 3.88 1.29
N PRO A 170 3.20 4.61 0.20
CA PRO A 170 4.28 4.26 -0.73
C PRO A 170 5.65 4.17 -0.05
N ASP A 171 5.93 5.06 0.89
CA ASP A 171 7.19 5.07 1.64
C ASP A 171 7.37 3.78 2.46
N LEU A 172 6.32 3.39 3.19
CA LEU A 172 6.34 2.10 3.90
C LEU A 172 6.64 0.93 2.97
N ILE A 173 6.03 0.92 1.79
CA ILE A 173 6.23 -0.17 0.84
C ILE A 173 7.69 -0.23 0.37
N HIS A 174 8.30 0.89 0.06
CA HIS A 174 9.72 0.94 -0.32
C HIS A 174 10.62 0.41 0.80
N ALA A 175 10.30 0.76 2.05
CA ALA A 175 11.08 0.33 3.19
C ALA A 175 11.01 -1.18 3.46
N VAL A 176 9.86 -1.81 3.25
CA VAL A 176 9.64 -3.21 3.63
C VAL A 176 9.71 -4.21 2.47
N LYS A 177 9.58 -3.77 1.23
CA LYS A 177 9.64 -4.65 0.08
C LYS A 177 11.08 -4.91 -0.38
N PRO A 178 11.36 -6.10 -0.92
CA PRO A 178 12.63 -6.36 -1.58
C PRO A 178 12.90 -5.40 -2.71
N GLU A 179 14.16 -5.01 -2.87
CA GLU A 179 14.58 -4.29 -4.06
C GLU A 179 14.31 -5.11 -5.32
N PRO A 180 13.89 -4.44 -6.40
CA PRO A 180 13.65 -5.13 -7.68
C PRO A 180 14.86 -5.91 -8.18
N ASP A 181 16.06 -5.36 -8.04
CA ASP A 181 17.29 -5.92 -8.57
C ASP A 181 17.89 -7.02 -7.71
N ARG A 182 17.84 -6.87 -6.38
CA ARG A 182 18.54 -7.75 -5.45
C ARG A 182 17.64 -8.73 -4.73
N GLY A 183 16.34 -8.49 -4.70
CA GLY A 183 15.37 -9.38 -4.10
C GLY A 183 15.34 -9.41 -2.57
N PHE A 184 15.97 -8.44 -1.89
CA PHE A 184 15.87 -8.25 -0.44
C PHE A 184 15.87 -6.77 -0.08
N PRO A 185 15.32 -6.38 1.10
CA PRO A 185 15.28 -4.98 1.51
C PRO A 185 16.68 -4.39 1.64
N GLN A 186 16.82 -3.14 1.25
CA GLN A 186 18.04 -2.40 1.53
C GLN A 186 18.14 -2.04 3.00
N ALA A 187 19.35 -2.06 3.53
CA ALA A 187 19.59 -1.62 4.91
C ALA A 187 19.21 -0.14 5.11
N ALA A 188 19.47 0.71 4.13
CA ALA A 188 19.07 2.10 4.15
C ALA A 188 17.54 2.26 4.22
N SER A 189 16.80 1.55 3.36
CA SER A 189 15.34 1.62 3.37
C SER A 189 14.72 1.25 4.71
N ALA A 190 15.27 0.23 5.37
CA ALA A 190 14.76 -0.21 6.66
C ALA A 190 15.02 0.82 7.78
N HIS A 191 15.99 1.70 7.61
CA HIS A 191 16.26 2.77 8.57
C HIS A 191 15.25 3.89 8.53
N ASP A 192 14.56 4.04 7.42
CA ASP A 192 13.71 5.18 7.13
C ASP A 192 12.26 4.98 7.56
N THR A 193 11.99 3.84 8.13
CA THR A 193 10.70 3.50 8.75
C THR A 193 10.76 3.53 10.26
#